data_6f9a5998786798e8aa85d9e5fe3934d4
#
_entry.id   6f9a5998786798e8aa85d9e5fe3934d4
#
_cell.length_a   1.000
_cell.length_b   1.000
_cell.length_c   1.000
_cell.angle_alpha   90.00
_cell.angle_beta   90.00
_cell.angle_gamma   90.00
#
_symmetry.space_group_name_H-M   'P 1'
#
loop_
_entity.id
_entity.type
_entity.pdbx_description
1 polymer ?
#
loop_
_entity_poly.entity_id
_entity_poly.type
_entity_poly.pdbx_seq_one_letter_code
_entity_poly.pdbx_strand_id
1 'polypeptide(L)'
;MRSLERWGLVAGAIALVVVLPALNALPPGSPLRVSDFTLNLFGKFLAYAILALGIDLIWGYTGVLSLGHGVFFGLGAYAMGMHLMLEIGTQSVYGNVLPDFMVWNQVKDLPLFWQPFYSVPFTLVAVLVVPALFAYVFGFLTFRSRIRGVYFSIITQALALSTWLLFNRNAMNLGGTNGLSGFKSVFGFTLNSATTQRGLYVITAICLCGAFLLCRWITRSPAGRVLIAIRDSENRVLFSGYSPAAFKLFVFVVSAVLAGLAGALYVPQVGIITPAKIGVLPSIEMIIWVAVGGRGTLLGPVVGALGVNWLQSLLTTHYPDLWLLVLGGLFVAVVLFFPDGVVGTAQKLITRMRPPAGEGAGVRTTGRPDEGHRPEEAKSQTEVQQMRAR
;
A
#
# COMPACT_ATOMS: atom_id res chain seq x y z
N MET A 1 -22.94 5.70 14.48
CA MET A 1 -21.81 5.86 13.54
C MET A 1 -21.08 4.53 13.26
N ARG A 2 -20.67 3.76 14.27
CA ARG A 2 -19.94 2.47 14.07
C ARG A 2 -20.69 1.40 13.28
N SER A 3 -22.03 1.38 13.26
CA SER A 3 -22.82 0.41 12.52
C SER A 3 -22.86 0.74 11.00
N LEU A 4 -23.14 1.98 10.64
CA LEU A 4 -23.18 2.42 9.23
C LEU A 4 -21.84 2.24 8.51
N GLU A 5 -20.71 2.54 9.18
CA GLU A 5 -19.38 2.28 8.63
C GLU A 5 -19.14 0.77 8.42
N ARG A 6 -19.60 -0.07 9.35
CA ARG A 6 -19.47 -1.53 9.22
C ARG A 6 -20.28 -2.06 8.05
N TRP A 7 -21.54 -1.62 7.90
CA TRP A 7 -22.38 -2.03 6.79
C TRP A 7 -21.83 -1.54 5.44
N GLY A 8 -21.30 -0.32 5.37
CA GLY A 8 -20.65 0.20 4.17
C GLY A 8 -19.43 -0.62 3.74
N LEU A 9 -18.59 -1.03 4.70
CA LEU A 9 -17.43 -1.89 4.43
C LEU A 9 -17.85 -3.29 3.97
N VAL A 10 -18.85 -3.87 4.62
CA VAL A 10 -19.38 -5.20 4.24
C VAL A 10 -20.00 -5.14 2.84
N ALA A 11 -20.81 -4.12 2.56
CA ALA A 11 -21.41 -3.94 1.25
C ALA A 11 -20.35 -3.73 0.15
N GLY A 12 -19.30 -2.92 0.41
CA GLY A 12 -18.17 -2.75 -0.49
C GLY A 12 -17.39 -4.06 -0.75
N ALA A 13 -17.13 -4.84 0.30
CA ALA A 13 -16.48 -6.14 0.17
C ALA A 13 -17.33 -7.14 -0.64
N ILE A 14 -18.64 -7.21 -0.39
CA ILE A 14 -19.57 -8.04 -1.16
C ILE A 14 -19.61 -7.60 -2.63
N ALA A 15 -19.68 -6.30 -2.88
CA ALA A 15 -19.66 -5.77 -4.24
C ALA A 15 -18.39 -6.18 -5.01
N LEU A 16 -17.23 -6.07 -4.38
CA LEU A 16 -15.95 -6.44 -4.99
C LEU A 16 -15.82 -7.96 -5.17
N VAL A 17 -16.15 -8.76 -4.16
CA VAL A 17 -15.89 -10.21 -4.18
C VAL A 17 -16.96 -10.98 -4.95
N VAL A 18 -18.20 -10.52 -4.95
CA VAL A 18 -19.35 -11.27 -5.50
C VAL A 18 -19.93 -10.63 -6.73
N VAL A 19 -20.26 -9.31 -6.70
CA VAL A 19 -21.03 -8.67 -7.76
C VAL A 19 -20.24 -8.58 -9.06
N LEU A 20 -18.99 -8.12 -9.04
CA LEU A 20 -18.18 -7.99 -10.26
C LEU A 20 -17.90 -9.35 -10.96
N PRO A 21 -17.51 -10.42 -10.27
CA PRO A 21 -17.37 -11.73 -10.89
C PRO A 21 -18.69 -12.30 -11.41
N ALA A 22 -19.81 -12.07 -10.69
CA ALA A 22 -21.14 -12.50 -11.14
C ALA A 22 -21.57 -11.79 -12.43
N LEU A 23 -21.32 -10.48 -12.55
CA LEU A 23 -21.58 -9.72 -13.79
C LEU A 23 -20.72 -10.20 -14.96
N ASN A 24 -19.47 -10.60 -14.71
CA ASN A 24 -18.62 -11.22 -15.73
C ASN A 24 -19.12 -12.61 -16.15
N ALA A 25 -19.80 -13.36 -15.26
CA ALA A 25 -20.35 -14.68 -15.56
C ALA A 25 -21.60 -14.67 -16.44
N LEU A 26 -22.21 -13.50 -16.69
CA LEU A 26 -23.39 -13.37 -17.53
C LEU A 26 -23.11 -13.79 -18.99
N PRO A 27 -24.16 -14.29 -19.72
CA PRO A 27 -24.03 -14.70 -21.11
C PRO A 27 -23.49 -13.58 -22.01
N PRO A 28 -22.76 -13.93 -23.09
CA PRO A 28 -22.35 -12.98 -24.11
C PRO A 28 -23.56 -12.24 -24.72
N GLY A 29 -23.52 -10.89 -24.75
CA GLY A 29 -24.64 -10.07 -25.24
C GLY A 29 -25.49 -9.43 -24.13
N SER A 30 -25.32 -9.78 -22.88
CA SER A 30 -26.00 -9.06 -21.77
C SER A 30 -25.42 -7.66 -21.60
N PRO A 31 -26.26 -6.59 -21.50
CA PRO A 31 -25.79 -5.22 -21.37
C PRO A 31 -25.05 -4.94 -20.04
N LEU A 32 -25.22 -5.82 -19.05
CA LEU A 32 -24.57 -5.71 -17.74
C LEU A 32 -23.28 -6.57 -17.63
N ARG A 33 -22.91 -7.31 -18.70
CA ARG A 33 -21.73 -8.15 -18.65
C ARG A 33 -20.46 -7.32 -18.60
N VAL A 34 -19.64 -7.56 -17.59
CA VAL A 34 -18.28 -7.04 -17.48
C VAL A 34 -17.35 -7.90 -18.35
N SER A 35 -16.55 -7.28 -19.23
CA SER A 35 -15.59 -8.02 -20.07
C SER A 35 -14.46 -8.65 -19.26
N ASP A 36 -13.88 -9.74 -19.77
CA ASP A 36 -12.74 -10.41 -19.14
C ASP A 36 -11.52 -9.47 -19.00
N PHE A 37 -11.32 -8.62 -20.01
CA PHE A 37 -10.31 -7.56 -19.99
C PHE A 37 -10.53 -6.59 -18.82
N THR A 38 -11.77 -6.11 -18.63
CA THR A 38 -12.12 -5.21 -17.53
C THR A 38 -11.93 -5.88 -16.19
N LEU A 39 -12.29 -7.16 -16.05
CA LEU A 39 -12.10 -7.92 -14.83
C LEU A 39 -10.61 -8.03 -14.45
N ASN A 40 -9.75 -8.36 -15.41
CA ASN A 40 -8.29 -8.40 -15.21
C ASN A 40 -7.71 -7.04 -14.83
N LEU A 41 -8.19 -5.98 -15.48
CA LEU A 41 -7.78 -4.61 -15.19
C LEU A 41 -8.14 -4.22 -13.74
N PHE A 42 -9.35 -4.52 -13.30
CA PHE A 42 -9.75 -4.32 -11.91
C PHE A 42 -8.95 -5.20 -10.95
N GLY A 43 -8.67 -6.45 -11.29
CA GLY A 43 -7.81 -7.33 -10.49
C GLY A 43 -6.42 -6.75 -10.27
N LYS A 44 -5.79 -6.21 -11.32
CA LYS A 44 -4.55 -5.44 -11.22
C LYS A 44 -4.69 -4.26 -10.25
N PHE A 45 -5.79 -3.49 -10.33
CA PHE A 45 -6.01 -2.35 -9.44
C PHE A 45 -6.21 -2.77 -7.98
N LEU A 46 -6.87 -3.91 -7.73
CA LEU A 46 -7.00 -4.47 -6.37
C LEU A 46 -5.64 -4.88 -5.79
N ALA A 47 -4.75 -5.45 -6.61
CA ALA A 47 -3.38 -5.74 -6.19
C ALA A 47 -2.64 -4.45 -5.79
N TYR A 48 -2.77 -3.39 -6.56
CA TYR A 48 -2.21 -2.08 -6.21
C TYR A 48 -2.85 -1.47 -4.95
N ALA A 49 -4.13 -1.74 -4.70
CA ALA A 49 -4.80 -1.30 -3.47
C ALA A 49 -4.24 -2.00 -2.21
N ILE A 50 -3.85 -3.29 -2.31
CA ILE A 50 -3.15 -4.00 -1.22
C ILE A 50 -1.80 -3.34 -0.93
N LEU A 51 -1.04 -3.01 -1.96
CA LEU A 51 0.23 -2.28 -1.84
C LEU A 51 0.03 -0.91 -1.19
N ALA A 52 -0.97 -0.15 -1.64
CA ALA A 52 -1.28 1.18 -1.11
C ALA A 52 -1.66 1.14 0.38
N LEU A 53 -2.39 0.11 0.82
CA LEU A 53 -2.66 -0.15 2.26
C LEU A 53 -1.38 -0.36 3.05
N GLY A 54 -0.41 -1.11 2.51
CA GLY A 54 0.89 -1.30 3.12
C GLY A 54 1.65 0.02 3.28
N ILE A 55 1.68 0.85 2.24
CA ILE A 55 2.33 2.17 2.27
C ILE A 55 1.63 3.09 3.28
N ASP A 56 0.30 3.11 3.32
CA ASP A 56 -0.44 3.93 4.29
C ASP A 56 -0.16 3.50 5.73
N LEU A 57 -0.02 2.21 5.97
CA LEU A 57 0.28 1.70 7.31
C LEU A 57 1.60 2.29 7.86
N ILE A 58 2.63 2.42 7.02
CA ILE A 58 3.88 3.04 7.46
C ILE A 58 3.84 4.56 7.36
N TRP A 59 3.43 5.12 6.23
CA TRP A 59 3.47 6.58 6.05
C TRP A 59 2.35 7.31 6.79
N GLY A 60 1.13 6.82 6.69
CA GLY A 60 -0.06 7.43 7.32
C GLY A 60 -0.02 7.39 8.84
N TYR A 61 0.43 6.26 9.42
CA TYR A 61 0.37 6.04 10.87
C TYR A 61 1.67 6.28 11.61
N THR A 62 2.85 6.17 10.95
CA THR A 62 4.14 6.47 11.62
C THR A 62 4.83 7.72 11.10
N GLY A 63 4.34 8.30 10.02
CA GLY A 63 4.97 9.46 9.36
C GLY A 63 6.23 9.12 8.56
N VAL A 64 6.63 7.86 8.47
CA VAL A 64 7.83 7.41 7.75
C VAL A 64 7.50 7.22 6.28
N LEU A 65 8.05 8.07 5.42
CA LEU A 65 7.88 7.99 3.98
C LEU A 65 8.97 7.11 3.36
N SER A 66 8.57 5.98 2.74
CA SER A 66 9.46 5.10 2.00
C SER A 66 9.23 5.23 0.50
N LEU A 67 10.27 5.61 -0.23
CA LEU A 67 10.28 5.72 -1.70
C LEU A 67 10.83 4.45 -2.39
N GLY A 68 10.80 3.32 -1.69
CA GLY A 68 11.35 2.05 -2.17
C GLY A 68 10.39 0.86 -2.11
N HIS A 69 9.07 1.08 -2.00
CA HIS A 69 8.11 -0.02 -1.91
C HIS A 69 8.02 -0.85 -3.19
N GLY A 70 8.42 -0.30 -4.35
CA GLY A 70 8.60 -1.05 -5.58
C GLY A 70 9.55 -2.24 -5.46
N VAL A 71 10.55 -2.16 -4.56
CA VAL A 71 11.47 -3.29 -4.29
C VAL A 71 10.70 -4.49 -3.72
N PHE A 72 9.92 -4.27 -2.67
CA PHE A 72 9.18 -5.35 -2.00
C PHE A 72 8.08 -5.92 -2.91
N PHE A 73 7.40 -5.06 -3.64
CA PHE A 73 6.46 -5.45 -4.69
C PHE A 73 7.16 -6.32 -5.76
N GLY A 74 8.31 -5.88 -6.26
CA GLY A 74 9.09 -6.62 -7.23
C GLY A 74 9.58 -7.96 -6.72
N LEU A 75 10.11 -8.03 -5.48
CA LEU A 75 10.57 -9.29 -4.89
C LEU A 75 9.46 -10.35 -4.84
N GLY A 76 8.25 -9.98 -4.37
CA GLY A 76 7.10 -10.89 -4.37
C GLY A 76 6.63 -11.25 -5.79
N ALA A 77 6.63 -10.28 -6.70
CA ALA A 77 6.28 -10.48 -8.10
C ALA A 77 7.25 -11.42 -8.81
N TYR A 78 8.56 -11.27 -8.61
CA TYR A 78 9.56 -12.16 -9.19
C TYR A 78 9.51 -13.56 -8.58
N ALA A 79 9.26 -13.69 -7.27
CA ALA A 79 9.07 -14.99 -6.64
C ALA A 79 7.92 -15.77 -7.28
N MET A 80 6.76 -15.12 -7.53
CA MET A 80 5.66 -15.73 -8.25
C MET A 80 6.01 -15.95 -9.72
N GLY A 81 6.63 -14.97 -10.39
CA GLY A 81 7.03 -15.06 -11.80
C GLY A 81 8.00 -16.20 -12.08
N MET A 82 8.94 -16.49 -11.18
CA MET A 82 9.86 -17.62 -11.28
C MET A 82 9.10 -18.95 -11.30
N HIS A 83 8.12 -19.13 -10.43
CA HIS A 83 7.26 -20.33 -10.42
C HIS A 83 6.50 -20.46 -11.76
N LEU A 84 5.82 -19.40 -12.19
CA LEU A 84 5.04 -19.42 -13.43
C LEU A 84 5.91 -19.67 -14.69
N MET A 85 7.15 -19.20 -14.69
CA MET A 85 8.10 -19.50 -15.78
C MET A 85 8.49 -20.98 -15.79
N LEU A 86 8.73 -21.59 -14.63
CA LEU A 86 9.08 -23.01 -14.52
C LEU A 86 7.89 -23.91 -14.89
N GLU A 87 6.65 -23.45 -14.65
CA GLU A 87 5.42 -24.18 -15.00
C GLU A 87 5.21 -24.26 -16.52
N ILE A 88 5.82 -23.38 -17.34
CA ILE A 88 5.76 -23.45 -18.80
C ILE A 88 6.42 -24.74 -19.30
N GLY A 89 7.56 -25.14 -18.72
CA GLY A 89 8.30 -26.35 -19.07
C GLY A 89 8.55 -26.47 -20.59
N THR A 90 8.33 -27.66 -21.13
CA THR A 90 8.52 -27.96 -22.56
C THR A 90 7.53 -27.25 -23.50
N GLN A 91 6.52 -26.57 -22.99
CA GLN A 91 5.61 -25.73 -23.80
C GLN A 91 6.24 -24.38 -24.17
N SER A 92 7.52 -24.14 -23.79
CA SER A 92 8.30 -22.98 -24.16
C SER A 92 8.52 -22.89 -25.68
N VAL A 93 8.92 -21.72 -26.19
CA VAL A 93 9.16 -21.51 -27.62
C VAL A 93 10.26 -22.44 -28.15
N TYR A 94 11.29 -22.68 -27.33
CA TYR A 94 12.43 -23.55 -27.70
C TYR A 94 12.23 -25.02 -27.30
N GLY A 95 11.08 -25.41 -26.74
CA GLY A 95 10.80 -26.78 -26.32
C GLY A 95 11.71 -27.30 -25.18
N ASN A 96 12.36 -26.41 -24.46
CA ASN A 96 13.30 -26.72 -23.40
C ASN A 96 12.60 -26.62 -22.02
N VAL A 97 13.13 -27.31 -21.03
CA VAL A 97 12.69 -27.21 -19.63
C VAL A 97 13.13 -25.89 -18.99
N LEU A 98 14.23 -25.31 -19.52
CA LEU A 98 14.69 -23.98 -19.08
C LEU A 98 13.80 -22.87 -19.63
N PRO A 99 13.59 -21.78 -18.87
CA PRO A 99 12.94 -20.57 -19.36
C PRO A 99 13.61 -20.05 -20.65
N ASP A 100 12.80 -19.59 -21.61
CA ASP A 100 13.27 -19.18 -22.95
C ASP A 100 14.39 -18.13 -22.90
N PHE A 101 14.34 -17.17 -21.98
CA PHE A 101 15.38 -16.14 -21.83
C PHE A 101 16.72 -16.73 -21.34
N MET A 102 16.70 -17.84 -20.58
CA MET A 102 17.92 -18.54 -20.17
C MET A 102 18.55 -19.30 -21.35
N VAL A 103 17.73 -19.95 -22.16
CA VAL A 103 18.18 -20.59 -23.42
C VAL A 103 18.83 -19.56 -24.34
N TRP A 104 18.20 -18.41 -24.49
CA TRP A 104 18.74 -17.29 -25.29
C TRP A 104 20.07 -16.78 -24.71
N ASN A 105 20.22 -16.70 -23.41
CA ASN A 105 21.46 -16.29 -22.73
C ASN A 105 22.48 -17.42 -22.61
N GLN A 106 22.27 -18.57 -23.29
CA GLN A 106 23.16 -19.74 -23.28
C GLN A 106 23.44 -20.33 -21.91
N VAL A 107 22.48 -20.21 -20.98
CA VAL A 107 22.55 -20.85 -19.67
C VAL A 107 22.32 -22.36 -19.85
N LYS A 108 23.26 -23.18 -19.38
CA LYS A 108 23.22 -24.63 -19.56
C LYS A 108 22.34 -25.34 -18.53
N ASP A 109 22.42 -24.87 -17.29
CA ASP A 109 21.74 -25.50 -16.17
C ASP A 109 20.92 -24.46 -15.39
N LEU A 110 19.80 -24.92 -14.81
CA LEU A 110 18.96 -24.06 -13.99
C LEU A 110 19.72 -23.63 -12.72
N PRO A 111 19.85 -22.30 -12.45
CA PRO A 111 20.52 -21.82 -11.25
C PRO A 111 19.90 -22.37 -9.96
N LEU A 112 20.71 -22.69 -8.95
CA LEU A 112 20.28 -23.31 -7.70
C LEU A 112 19.13 -22.55 -7.01
N PHE A 113 19.15 -21.23 -7.08
CA PHE A 113 18.10 -20.40 -6.44
C PHE A 113 16.74 -20.45 -7.14
N TRP A 114 16.67 -20.98 -8.39
CA TRP A 114 15.41 -21.22 -9.12
C TRP A 114 14.75 -22.54 -8.75
N GLN A 115 15.56 -23.58 -8.41
CA GLN A 115 15.07 -24.94 -8.20
C GLN A 115 13.92 -25.06 -7.17
N PRO A 116 13.96 -24.36 -6.01
CA PRO A 116 12.88 -24.45 -5.02
C PRO A 116 11.53 -23.95 -5.54
N PHE A 117 11.52 -23.08 -6.56
CA PHE A 117 10.31 -22.50 -7.14
C PHE A 117 9.49 -23.48 -8.02
N TYR A 118 9.96 -24.72 -8.25
CA TYR A 118 9.10 -25.79 -8.75
C TYR A 118 7.98 -26.14 -7.76
N SER A 119 8.20 -25.91 -6.48
CA SER A 119 7.23 -26.20 -5.42
C SER A 119 6.28 -25.01 -5.19
N VAL A 120 4.97 -25.23 -5.35
CA VAL A 120 3.95 -24.22 -5.04
C VAL A 120 4.02 -23.76 -3.57
N PRO A 121 4.08 -24.68 -2.56
CA PRO A 121 4.20 -24.26 -1.17
C PRO A 121 5.43 -23.38 -0.90
N PHE A 122 6.58 -23.72 -1.50
CA PHE A 122 7.78 -22.89 -1.37
C PHE A 122 7.55 -21.49 -1.94
N THR A 123 6.96 -21.40 -3.13
CA THR A 123 6.67 -20.12 -3.78
C THR A 123 5.76 -19.24 -2.93
N LEU A 124 4.68 -19.81 -2.37
CA LEU A 124 3.77 -19.05 -1.49
C LEU A 124 4.46 -18.55 -0.22
N VAL A 125 5.34 -19.34 0.36
CA VAL A 125 6.17 -18.92 1.50
C VAL A 125 7.17 -17.85 1.07
N ALA A 126 7.86 -18.04 -0.06
CA ALA A 126 8.86 -17.10 -0.57
C ALA A 126 8.26 -15.72 -0.87
N VAL A 127 7.04 -15.66 -1.42
CA VAL A 127 6.30 -14.41 -1.69
C VAL A 127 6.16 -13.54 -0.43
N LEU A 128 6.02 -14.16 0.74
CA LEU A 128 5.87 -13.44 2.02
C LEU A 128 7.22 -13.25 2.72
N VAL A 129 8.04 -14.29 2.77
CA VAL A 129 9.28 -14.31 3.56
C VAL A 129 10.39 -13.50 2.91
N VAL A 130 10.55 -13.54 1.57
CA VAL A 130 11.63 -12.80 0.89
C VAL A 130 11.49 -11.29 1.07
N PRO A 131 10.32 -10.66 0.81
CA PRO A 131 10.13 -9.25 1.09
C PRO A 131 10.23 -8.92 2.60
N ALA A 132 9.73 -9.81 3.47
CA ALA A 132 9.80 -9.63 4.92
C ALA A 132 11.24 -9.60 5.43
N LEU A 133 12.06 -10.59 5.02
CA LEU A 133 13.45 -10.71 5.44
C LEU A 133 14.27 -9.51 4.92
N PHE A 134 14.07 -9.15 3.65
CA PHE A 134 14.76 -8.02 3.05
C PHE A 134 14.40 -6.70 3.76
N ALA A 135 13.11 -6.49 4.04
CA ALA A 135 12.62 -5.34 4.81
C ALA A 135 13.12 -5.35 6.26
N TYR A 136 13.17 -6.52 6.90
CA TYR A 136 13.69 -6.65 8.26
C TYR A 136 15.16 -6.25 8.34
N VAL A 137 16.01 -6.81 7.47
CA VAL A 137 17.46 -6.50 7.45
C VAL A 137 17.68 -5.01 7.17
N PHE A 138 17.09 -4.50 6.10
CA PHE A 138 17.23 -3.11 5.71
C PHE A 138 16.67 -2.14 6.77
N GLY A 139 15.47 -2.41 7.26
CA GLY A 139 14.81 -1.59 8.28
C GLY A 139 15.53 -1.64 9.62
N PHE A 140 16.02 -2.82 10.03
CA PHE A 140 16.81 -2.96 11.25
C PHE A 140 18.07 -2.08 11.21
N LEU A 141 18.85 -2.17 10.14
CA LEU A 141 20.06 -1.34 9.96
C LEU A 141 19.71 0.15 9.97
N THR A 142 18.66 0.55 9.25
CA THR A 142 18.29 1.95 9.07
C THR A 142 17.69 2.57 10.34
N PHE A 143 16.74 1.88 11.01
CA PHE A 143 16.10 2.42 12.20
C PHE A 143 17.01 2.36 13.44
N ARG A 144 17.93 1.37 13.52
CA ARG A 144 18.96 1.30 14.55
C ARG A 144 19.96 2.46 14.43
N SER A 145 20.30 2.87 13.22
CA SER A 145 21.18 4.02 12.94
C SER A 145 20.49 5.37 13.18
N ARG A 146 19.27 5.39 13.73
CA ARG A 146 18.49 6.60 14.02
C ARG A 146 18.25 7.50 12.81
N ILE A 147 18.25 6.94 11.60
CA ILE A 147 17.94 7.68 10.39
C ILE A 147 16.46 8.06 10.40
N ARG A 148 16.16 9.34 10.20
CA ARG A 148 14.80 9.90 10.33
C ARG A 148 14.41 10.78 9.13
N GLY A 149 13.10 10.96 8.95
CA GLY A 149 12.53 11.93 8.00
C GLY A 149 13.01 11.71 6.57
N VAL A 150 13.45 12.77 5.94
CA VAL A 150 13.84 12.80 4.51
C VAL A 150 15.02 11.86 4.21
N TYR A 151 15.94 11.66 5.14
CA TYR A 151 17.07 10.75 4.93
C TYR A 151 16.63 9.31 4.72
N PHE A 152 15.57 8.86 5.42
CA PHE A 152 15.00 7.55 5.19
C PHE A 152 14.42 7.40 3.78
N SER A 153 13.72 8.43 3.29
CA SER A 153 13.17 8.45 1.93
C SER A 153 14.28 8.36 0.87
N ILE A 154 15.38 9.11 1.04
CA ILE A 154 16.53 9.08 0.12
C ILE A 154 17.19 7.70 0.11
N ILE A 155 17.40 7.08 1.26
CA ILE A 155 18.04 5.76 1.34
C ILE A 155 17.15 4.67 0.72
N THR A 156 15.84 4.73 0.94
CA THR A 156 14.91 3.78 0.31
C THR A 156 14.80 3.99 -1.20
N GLN A 157 14.98 5.22 -1.69
CA GLN A 157 15.07 5.51 -3.12
C GLN A 157 16.37 4.94 -3.73
N ALA A 158 17.51 5.11 -3.04
CA ALA A 158 18.77 4.51 -3.44
C ALA A 158 18.69 2.97 -3.46
N LEU A 159 17.99 2.37 -2.48
CA LEU A 159 17.70 0.94 -2.46
C LEU A 159 16.92 0.50 -3.70
N ALA A 160 15.86 1.24 -4.08
CA ALA A 160 15.06 0.96 -5.27
C ALA A 160 15.90 1.03 -6.54
N LEU A 161 16.73 2.08 -6.68
CA LEU A 161 17.62 2.24 -7.82
C LEU A 161 18.64 1.10 -7.90
N SER A 162 19.28 0.76 -6.79
CA SER A 162 20.29 -0.33 -6.75
C SER A 162 19.67 -1.69 -7.07
N THR A 163 18.49 -1.99 -6.53
CA THR A 163 17.78 -3.24 -6.82
C THR A 163 17.33 -3.28 -8.28
N TRP A 164 16.81 -2.19 -8.82
CA TRP A 164 16.45 -2.08 -10.23
C TRP A 164 17.63 -2.34 -11.14
N LEU A 165 18.80 -1.71 -10.89
CA LEU A 165 20.03 -1.93 -11.66
C LEU A 165 20.52 -3.39 -11.56
N LEU A 166 20.39 -4.02 -10.39
CA LEU A 166 20.75 -5.41 -10.19
C LEU A 166 19.87 -6.34 -11.03
N PHE A 167 18.56 -6.15 -11.00
CA PHE A 167 17.59 -6.99 -11.73
C PHE A 167 17.66 -6.80 -13.25
N ASN A 168 18.12 -5.65 -13.72
CA ASN A 168 18.36 -5.41 -15.17
C ASN A 168 19.55 -6.19 -15.74
N ARG A 169 20.41 -6.76 -14.89
CA ARG A 169 21.57 -7.52 -15.35
C ARG A 169 21.15 -8.91 -15.81
N ASN A 170 21.49 -9.28 -17.06
CA ASN A 170 21.27 -10.63 -17.59
C ASN A 170 22.01 -11.71 -16.78
N ALA A 171 23.17 -11.37 -16.20
CA ALA A 171 23.94 -12.26 -15.35
C ALA A 171 23.20 -12.73 -14.08
N MET A 172 22.14 -12.03 -13.67
CA MET A 172 21.29 -12.43 -12.56
C MET A 172 20.30 -13.54 -12.93
N ASN A 173 20.17 -13.88 -14.21
CA ASN A 173 19.21 -14.87 -14.71
C ASN A 173 17.76 -14.60 -14.26
N LEU A 174 17.35 -13.32 -14.29
CA LEU A 174 16.00 -12.85 -13.93
C LEU A 174 15.29 -12.18 -15.12
N GLY A 175 15.71 -12.51 -16.36
CA GLY A 175 15.12 -11.97 -17.59
C GLY A 175 15.64 -10.59 -18.02
N GLY A 176 16.62 -10.01 -17.28
CA GLY A 176 17.21 -8.71 -17.61
C GLY A 176 16.15 -7.60 -17.76
N THR A 177 16.35 -6.69 -18.72
CA THR A 177 15.42 -5.56 -18.96
C THR A 177 14.01 -6.00 -19.36
N ASN A 178 13.87 -7.15 -20.03
CA ASN A 178 12.59 -7.70 -20.49
C ASN A 178 11.79 -8.33 -19.34
N GLY A 179 12.47 -8.73 -18.26
CA GLY A 179 11.84 -9.38 -17.13
C GLY A 179 11.32 -10.78 -17.43
N LEU A 180 10.27 -11.19 -16.73
CA LEU A 180 9.60 -12.48 -16.87
C LEU A 180 8.22 -12.28 -17.50
N SER A 181 7.93 -12.96 -18.58
CA SER A 181 6.68 -12.83 -19.35
C SER A 181 6.33 -14.11 -20.11
N GLY A 182 5.14 -14.13 -20.71
CA GLY A 182 4.72 -15.28 -21.53
C GLY A 182 4.17 -16.44 -20.70
N PHE A 183 3.72 -16.20 -19.49
CA PHE A 183 3.11 -17.21 -18.62
C PHE A 183 1.89 -17.85 -19.29
N LYS A 184 1.79 -19.17 -19.24
CA LYS A 184 0.70 -19.94 -19.87
C LYS A 184 -0.30 -20.45 -18.85
N SER A 185 0.18 -20.82 -17.67
CA SER A 185 -0.61 -21.43 -16.61
C SER A 185 -0.28 -20.82 -15.25
N VAL A 186 -1.15 -21.02 -14.28
CA VAL A 186 -0.97 -20.74 -12.88
C VAL A 186 -1.53 -21.90 -12.06
N PHE A 187 -0.65 -22.58 -11.31
CA PHE A 187 -0.98 -23.76 -10.51
C PHE A 187 -1.75 -24.85 -11.30
N GLY A 188 -1.35 -25.10 -12.54
CA GLY A 188 -1.97 -26.06 -13.45
C GLY A 188 -3.21 -25.55 -14.22
N PHE A 189 -3.69 -24.34 -13.95
CA PHE A 189 -4.82 -23.73 -14.65
C PHE A 189 -4.36 -22.80 -15.76
N THR A 190 -4.92 -22.92 -16.95
CA THR A 190 -4.60 -22.05 -18.09
C THR A 190 -5.00 -20.61 -17.82
N LEU A 191 -4.05 -19.65 -17.93
CA LEU A 191 -4.29 -18.25 -17.65
C LEU A 191 -5.34 -17.58 -18.55
N ASN A 192 -5.44 -18.03 -19.81
CA ASN A 192 -6.39 -17.46 -20.77
C ASN A 192 -7.84 -17.93 -20.59
N SER A 193 -8.10 -18.83 -19.62
CA SER A 193 -9.47 -19.28 -19.35
C SER A 193 -10.23 -18.24 -18.53
N ALA A 194 -11.48 -17.93 -18.93
CA ALA A 194 -12.33 -16.98 -18.20
C ALA A 194 -12.56 -17.40 -16.73
N THR A 195 -12.57 -18.72 -16.46
CA THR A 195 -12.72 -19.26 -15.11
C THR A 195 -11.50 -18.95 -14.25
N THR A 196 -10.28 -19.13 -14.78
CA THR A 196 -9.04 -18.80 -14.08
C THR A 196 -8.93 -17.30 -13.81
N GLN A 197 -9.29 -16.46 -14.76
CA GLN A 197 -9.26 -15.00 -14.60
C GLN A 197 -10.23 -14.54 -13.52
N ARG A 198 -11.45 -15.12 -13.47
CA ARG A 198 -12.40 -14.87 -12.36
C ARG A 198 -11.83 -15.33 -11.02
N GLY A 199 -11.22 -16.52 -10.99
CA GLY A 199 -10.60 -17.08 -9.78
C GLY A 199 -9.49 -16.17 -9.25
N LEU A 200 -8.59 -15.69 -10.11
CA LEU A 200 -7.52 -14.76 -9.77
C LEU A 200 -8.05 -13.43 -9.22
N TYR A 201 -9.09 -12.89 -9.86
CA TYR A 201 -9.76 -11.68 -9.39
C TYR A 201 -10.35 -11.88 -7.99
N VAL A 202 -11.11 -12.97 -7.76
CA VAL A 202 -11.74 -13.27 -6.47
C VAL A 202 -10.69 -13.46 -5.37
N ILE A 203 -9.62 -14.20 -5.65
CA ILE A 203 -8.51 -14.38 -4.72
C ILE A 203 -7.90 -13.01 -4.35
N THR A 204 -7.67 -12.14 -5.33
CA THR A 204 -7.11 -10.82 -5.08
C THR A 204 -8.05 -9.94 -4.26
N ALA A 205 -9.36 -10.00 -4.53
CA ALA A 205 -10.36 -9.28 -3.75
C ALA A 205 -10.44 -9.78 -2.30
N ILE A 206 -10.37 -11.10 -2.07
CA ILE A 206 -10.30 -11.69 -0.72
C ILE A 206 -9.02 -11.26 -0.01
N CYS A 207 -7.87 -11.29 -0.69
CA CYS A 207 -6.60 -10.82 -0.14
C CYS A 207 -6.64 -9.32 0.22
N LEU A 208 -7.29 -8.49 -0.59
CA LEU A 208 -7.51 -7.07 -0.26
C LEU A 208 -8.35 -6.90 1.00
N CYS A 209 -9.45 -7.64 1.12
CA CYS A 209 -10.28 -7.64 2.33
C CYS A 209 -9.46 -8.08 3.56
N GLY A 210 -8.67 -9.15 3.43
CA GLY A 210 -7.78 -9.63 4.49
C GLY A 210 -6.71 -8.59 4.89
N ALA A 211 -6.07 -7.97 3.90
CA ALA A 211 -5.09 -6.90 4.11
C ALA A 211 -5.72 -5.68 4.81
N PHE A 212 -6.92 -5.28 4.38
CA PHE A 212 -7.67 -4.21 5.02
C PHE A 212 -8.02 -4.52 6.48
N LEU A 213 -8.50 -5.73 6.75
CA LEU A 213 -8.82 -6.18 8.12
C LEU A 213 -7.57 -6.25 9.00
N LEU A 214 -6.44 -6.74 8.46
CA LEU A 214 -5.15 -6.77 9.14
C LEU A 214 -4.70 -5.34 9.50
N CYS A 215 -4.69 -4.42 8.54
CA CYS A 215 -4.32 -3.03 8.78
C CYS A 215 -5.26 -2.37 9.80
N ARG A 216 -6.58 -2.63 9.70
CA ARG A 216 -7.57 -2.13 10.66
C ARG A 216 -7.36 -2.70 12.06
N TRP A 217 -7.00 -3.97 12.19
CA TRP A 217 -6.68 -4.60 13.47
C TRP A 217 -5.43 -3.97 14.09
N ILE A 218 -4.34 -3.81 13.33
CA ILE A 218 -3.11 -3.15 13.79
C ILE A 218 -3.39 -1.71 14.23
N THR A 219 -4.08 -0.92 13.41
CA THR A 219 -4.30 0.51 13.68
C THR A 219 -5.25 0.77 14.84
N ARG A 220 -6.15 -0.16 15.16
CA ARG A 220 -7.07 -0.06 16.30
C ARG A 220 -6.51 -0.67 17.58
N SER A 221 -5.41 -1.38 17.53
CA SER A 221 -4.74 -2.00 18.67
C SER A 221 -4.02 -0.96 19.53
N PRO A 222 -3.55 -1.31 20.74
CA PRO A 222 -2.64 -0.46 21.50
C PRO A 222 -1.40 -0.05 20.72
N ALA A 223 -0.85 -0.96 19.88
CA ALA A 223 0.27 -0.65 19.01
C ALA A 223 -0.05 0.47 18.03
N GLY A 224 -1.25 0.50 17.44
CA GLY A 224 -1.70 1.58 16.54
C GLY A 224 -1.68 2.95 17.20
N ARG A 225 -2.02 3.04 18.48
CA ARG A 225 -1.93 4.31 19.25
C ARG A 225 -0.48 4.75 19.41
N VAL A 226 0.44 3.82 19.65
CA VAL A 226 1.88 4.11 19.72
C VAL A 226 2.42 4.58 18.36
N LEU A 227 1.97 3.98 17.25
CA LEU A 227 2.36 4.41 15.90
C LEU A 227 1.97 5.87 15.64
N ILE A 228 0.74 6.26 15.98
CA ILE A 228 0.28 7.65 15.85
C ILE A 228 1.09 8.58 16.76
N ALA A 229 1.36 8.17 17.99
CA ALA A 229 2.20 8.95 18.91
C ALA A 229 3.63 9.15 18.38
N ILE A 230 4.21 8.12 17.70
CA ILE A 230 5.52 8.22 17.03
C ILE A 230 5.45 9.25 15.89
N ARG A 231 4.38 9.23 15.09
CA ARG A 231 4.16 10.20 14.01
C ARG A 231 4.11 11.63 14.53
N ASP A 232 3.39 11.85 15.63
CA ASP A 232 3.17 13.18 16.17
C ASP A 232 4.40 13.70 16.95
N SER A 233 5.08 12.84 17.72
CA SER A 233 6.32 13.19 18.43
C SER A 233 7.12 11.95 18.86
N GLU A 234 8.10 11.56 18.05
CA GLU A 234 8.96 10.40 18.33
C GLU A 234 9.72 10.52 19.66
N ASN A 235 10.19 11.74 20.00
CA ASN A 235 10.95 11.97 21.22
C ASN A 235 10.09 11.74 22.48
N ARG A 236 8.81 12.16 22.49
CA ARG A 236 7.91 11.91 23.61
C ARG A 236 7.68 10.42 23.86
N VAL A 237 7.55 9.64 22.80
CA VAL A 237 7.41 8.18 22.88
C VAL A 237 8.65 7.53 23.46
N LEU A 238 9.85 7.99 23.06
CA LEU A 238 11.12 7.51 23.57
C LEU A 238 11.24 7.77 25.09
N PHE A 239 10.90 8.98 25.54
CA PHE A 239 10.92 9.33 26.97
C PHE A 239 9.87 8.58 27.81
N SER A 240 8.80 8.09 27.18
CA SER A 240 7.81 7.23 27.82
C SER A 240 8.23 5.75 27.93
N GLY A 241 9.48 5.42 27.60
CA GLY A 241 10.05 4.06 27.71
C GLY A 241 9.76 3.11 26.55
N TYR A 242 9.07 3.57 25.51
CA TYR A 242 8.87 2.76 24.30
C TYR A 242 10.05 2.90 23.33
N SER A 243 10.29 1.86 22.53
CA SER A 243 11.29 1.88 21.44
C SER A 243 10.63 2.21 20.10
N PRO A 244 10.69 3.47 19.61
CA PRO A 244 10.09 3.84 18.32
C PRO A 244 10.66 3.02 17.15
N ALA A 245 11.96 2.66 17.20
CA ALA A 245 12.63 1.88 16.18
C ALA A 245 12.00 0.50 15.99
N ALA A 246 11.65 -0.20 17.09
CA ALA A 246 11.01 -1.52 17.02
C ALA A 246 9.61 -1.44 16.39
N PHE A 247 8.80 -0.44 16.75
CA PHE A 247 7.47 -0.24 16.16
C PHE A 247 7.54 0.14 14.68
N LYS A 248 8.47 1.01 14.29
CA LYS A 248 8.71 1.36 12.87
C LYS A 248 9.16 0.14 12.07
N LEU A 249 10.09 -0.66 12.61
CA LEU A 249 10.56 -1.88 11.97
C LEU A 249 9.41 -2.88 11.76
N PHE A 250 8.62 -3.13 12.80
CA PHE A 250 7.46 -4.02 12.70
C PHE A 250 6.51 -3.61 11.57
N VAL A 251 6.10 -2.33 11.55
CA VAL A 251 5.17 -1.82 10.53
C VAL A 251 5.81 -1.82 9.15
N PHE A 252 7.10 -1.54 9.04
CA PHE A 252 7.82 -1.57 7.77
C PHE A 252 7.86 -2.99 7.17
N VAL A 253 8.11 -4.01 8.01
CA VAL A 253 8.07 -5.42 7.57
C VAL A 253 6.66 -5.82 7.14
N VAL A 254 5.63 -5.48 7.92
CA VAL A 254 4.23 -5.76 7.53
C VAL A 254 3.88 -5.08 6.21
N SER A 255 4.26 -3.82 6.02
CA SER A 255 4.07 -3.07 4.78
C SER A 255 4.76 -3.74 3.58
N ALA A 256 5.98 -4.23 3.78
CA ALA A 256 6.75 -4.94 2.76
C ALA A 256 6.13 -6.30 2.40
N VAL A 257 5.59 -7.03 3.37
CA VAL A 257 4.85 -8.29 3.13
C VAL A 257 3.59 -8.03 2.29
N LEU A 258 2.83 -6.98 2.62
CA LEU A 258 1.66 -6.60 1.82
C LEU A 258 2.06 -6.18 0.40
N ALA A 259 3.18 -5.48 0.25
CA ALA A 259 3.72 -5.14 -1.06
C ALA A 259 4.14 -6.37 -1.87
N GLY A 260 4.82 -7.34 -1.24
CA GLY A 260 5.20 -8.61 -1.88
C GLY A 260 3.99 -9.44 -2.29
N LEU A 261 2.98 -9.56 -1.43
CA LEU A 261 1.71 -10.21 -1.74
C LEU A 261 1.02 -9.54 -2.92
N ALA A 262 0.98 -8.20 -2.95
CA ALA A 262 0.43 -7.44 -4.06
C ALA A 262 1.16 -7.74 -5.37
N GLY A 263 2.50 -7.82 -5.34
CA GLY A 263 3.33 -8.17 -6.50
C GLY A 263 3.03 -9.59 -7.02
N ALA A 264 2.92 -10.56 -6.13
CA ALA A 264 2.60 -11.93 -6.51
C ALA A 264 1.21 -12.08 -7.13
N LEU A 265 0.21 -11.34 -6.63
CA LEU A 265 -1.15 -11.32 -7.20
C LEU A 265 -1.24 -10.55 -8.52
N TYR A 266 -0.35 -9.58 -8.71
CA TYR A 266 -0.27 -8.78 -9.93
C TYR A 266 0.20 -9.60 -11.14
N VAL A 267 1.23 -10.44 -10.96
CA VAL A 267 1.92 -11.14 -12.06
C VAL A 267 0.99 -12.01 -12.90
N PRO A 268 0.18 -12.92 -12.34
CA PRO A 268 -0.68 -13.79 -13.14
C PRO A 268 -1.83 -13.03 -13.83
N GLN A 269 -2.18 -11.83 -13.34
CA GLN A 269 -3.24 -11.02 -13.95
C GLN A 269 -2.72 -10.17 -15.11
N VAL A 270 -1.47 -9.70 -15.04
CA VAL A 270 -0.88 -8.83 -16.07
C VAL A 270 -0.09 -9.64 -17.09
N GLY A 271 0.40 -10.82 -16.71
CA GLY A 271 1.17 -11.70 -17.60
C GLY A 271 2.62 -11.29 -17.79
N ILE A 272 3.11 -10.28 -17.06
CA ILE A 272 4.50 -9.80 -17.15
C ILE A 272 4.94 -9.14 -15.86
N ILE A 273 6.22 -9.32 -15.53
CA ILE A 273 6.93 -8.51 -14.53
C ILE A 273 8.29 -8.09 -15.07
N THR A 274 8.59 -6.81 -15.03
CA THR A 274 9.86 -6.25 -15.46
C THR A 274 10.55 -5.53 -14.31
N PRO A 275 11.90 -5.40 -14.33
CA PRO A 275 12.62 -4.63 -13.32
C PRO A 275 12.15 -3.18 -13.23
N ALA A 276 11.59 -2.62 -14.30
CA ALA A 276 11.05 -1.27 -14.30
C ALA A 276 10.02 -1.03 -13.16
N LYS A 277 9.30 -2.08 -12.72
CA LYS A 277 8.34 -1.98 -11.59
C LYS A 277 9.01 -1.86 -10.22
N ILE A 278 10.30 -2.20 -10.11
CA ILE A 278 11.10 -2.06 -8.89
C ILE A 278 11.60 -0.62 -8.72
N GLY A 279 11.73 0.11 -9.82
CA GLY A 279 12.42 1.40 -9.90
C GLY A 279 11.81 2.52 -9.07
N VAL A 280 12.46 3.67 -9.13
CA VAL A 280 12.11 4.88 -8.38
C VAL A 280 10.76 5.45 -8.84
N LEU A 281 10.53 5.53 -10.16
CA LEU A 281 9.31 6.14 -10.70
C LEU A 281 8.04 5.40 -10.27
N PRO A 282 7.92 4.07 -10.40
CA PRO A 282 6.77 3.34 -9.86
C PRO A 282 6.60 3.50 -8.35
N SER A 283 7.71 3.56 -7.60
CA SER A 283 7.64 3.76 -6.14
C SER A 283 7.03 5.13 -5.79
N ILE A 284 7.28 6.17 -6.59
CA ILE A 284 6.65 7.48 -6.44
C ILE A 284 5.16 7.41 -6.81
N GLU A 285 4.80 6.74 -7.93
CA GLU A 285 3.40 6.55 -8.32
C GLU A 285 2.58 5.91 -7.20
N MET A 286 3.12 4.88 -6.53
CA MET A 286 2.48 4.20 -5.41
C MET A 286 2.17 5.15 -4.25
N ILE A 287 3.05 6.11 -3.97
CA ILE A 287 2.85 7.12 -2.93
C ILE A 287 1.78 8.13 -3.35
N ILE A 288 1.74 8.49 -4.64
CA ILE A 288 0.71 9.39 -5.16
C ILE A 288 -0.69 8.80 -4.96
N TRP A 289 -0.86 7.47 -5.15
CA TRP A 289 -2.14 6.83 -4.89
C TRP A 289 -2.61 7.02 -3.43
N VAL A 290 -1.70 6.87 -2.48
CA VAL A 290 -1.99 7.04 -1.05
C VAL A 290 -2.24 8.51 -0.72
N ALA A 291 -1.47 9.43 -1.29
CA ALA A 291 -1.65 10.87 -1.09
C ALA A 291 -3.00 11.36 -1.62
N VAL A 292 -3.35 10.98 -2.86
CA VAL A 292 -4.61 11.33 -3.51
C VAL A 292 -5.80 10.76 -2.73
N GLY A 293 -5.72 9.49 -2.35
CA GLY A 293 -6.78 8.84 -1.59
C GLY A 293 -7.00 9.43 -0.21
N GLY A 294 -5.92 9.79 0.48
CA GLY A 294 -5.92 10.34 1.85
C GLY A 294 -5.21 9.45 2.84
N ARG A 295 -4.00 9.84 3.19
CA ARG A 295 -3.13 9.12 4.14
C ARG A 295 -3.74 9.00 5.53
N GLY A 296 -3.53 7.85 6.18
CA GLY A 296 -4.01 7.60 7.55
C GLY A 296 -5.50 7.31 7.66
N THR A 297 -6.18 7.01 6.54
CA THR A 297 -7.62 6.73 6.54
C THR A 297 -8.00 5.29 6.17
N LEU A 298 -7.07 4.40 5.88
CA LEU A 298 -7.21 3.02 5.38
C LEU A 298 -8.08 2.89 4.11
N LEU A 299 -9.25 3.55 4.04
CA LEU A 299 -10.09 3.56 2.84
C LEU A 299 -9.52 4.46 1.74
N GLY A 300 -8.86 5.56 2.13
CA GLY A 300 -8.25 6.49 1.20
C GLY A 300 -7.29 5.82 0.22
N PRO A 301 -6.27 5.10 0.70
CA PRO A 301 -5.33 4.38 -0.16
C PRO A 301 -5.98 3.44 -1.17
N VAL A 302 -7.03 2.73 -0.76
CA VAL A 302 -7.80 1.84 -1.66
C VAL A 302 -8.49 2.65 -2.75
N VAL A 303 -9.22 3.70 -2.37
CA VAL A 303 -9.92 4.58 -3.33
C VAL A 303 -8.92 5.29 -4.24
N GLY A 304 -7.81 5.78 -3.67
CA GLY A 304 -6.76 6.44 -4.44
C GLY A 304 -6.07 5.51 -5.45
N ALA A 305 -5.73 4.28 -5.03
CA ALA A 305 -5.15 3.29 -5.93
C ALA A 305 -6.10 2.93 -7.08
N LEU A 306 -7.38 2.67 -6.78
CA LEU A 306 -8.38 2.38 -7.81
C LEU A 306 -8.60 3.59 -8.74
N GLY A 307 -8.81 4.79 -8.18
CA GLY A 307 -9.13 5.99 -8.95
C GLY A 307 -7.98 6.46 -9.83
N VAL A 308 -6.76 6.54 -9.30
CA VAL A 308 -5.58 7.00 -10.07
C VAL A 308 -5.22 6.00 -11.15
N ASN A 309 -5.25 4.69 -10.88
CA ASN A 309 -4.94 3.68 -11.90
C ASN A 309 -6.06 3.55 -12.95
N TRP A 310 -7.32 3.79 -12.59
CA TRP A 310 -8.40 3.89 -13.56
C TRP A 310 -8.22 5.11 -14.48
N LEU A 311 -7.90 6.28 -13.92
CA LEU A 311 -7.57 7.49 -14.67
C LEU A 311 -6.36 7.26 -15.58
N GLN A 312 -5.30 6.58 -15.07
CA GLN A 312 -4.14 6.18 -15.86
C GLN A 312 -4.55 5.34 -17.07
N SER A 313 -5.39 4.33 -16.86
CA SER A 313 -5.85 3.45 -17.95
C SER A 313 -6.61 4.23 -19.03
N LEU A 314 -7.45 5.17 -18.65
CA LEU A 314 -8.18 6.03 -19.59
C LEU A 314 -7.23 6.96 -20.38
N LEU A 315 -6.31 7.62 -19.68
CA LEU A 315 -5.40 8.57 -20.30
C LEU A 315 -4.40 7.90 -21.21
N THR A 316 -3.81 6.78 -20.79
CA THR A 316 -2.83 6.05 -21.63
C THR A 316 -3.45 5.44 -22.89
N THR A 317 -4.76 5.20 -22.89
CA THR A 317 -5.47 4.74 -24.08
C THR A 317 -5.68 5.87 -25.10
N HIS A 318 -5.94 7.10 -24.67
CA HIS A 318 -6.27 8.22 -25.55
C HIS A 318 -5.11 9.20 -25.75
N TYR A 319 -4.30 9.41 -24.68
CA TYR A 319 -3.23 10.41 -24.62
C TYR A 319 -2.00 9.86 -23.87
N PRO A 320 -1.25 8.88 -24.43
CA PRO A 320 -0.16 8.18 -23.72
C PRO A 320 0.95 9.12 -23.24
N ASP A 321 1.27 10.17 -24.01
CA ASP A 321 2.36 11.10 -23.71
C ASP A 321 2.02 12.07 -22.56
N LEU A 322 0.72 12.30 -22.31
CA LEU A 322 0.27 13.24 -21.28
C LEU A 322 0.18 12.63 -19.88
N TRP A 323 0.24 11.29 -19.77
CA TRP A 323 0.02 10.61 -18.47
C TRP A 323 0.95 11.10 -17.38
N LEU A 324 2.25 11.19 -17.63
CA LEU A 324 3.23 11.61 -16.63
C LEU A 324 3.02 13.08 -16.19
N LEU A 325 2.63 13.93 -17.12
CA LEU A 325 2.31 15.33 -16.83
C LEU A 325 1.05 15.45 -15.98
N VAL A 326 0.01 14.68 -16.31
CA VAL A 326 -1.24 14.62 -15.54
C VAL A 326 -0.98 14.05 -14.14
N LEU A 327 -0.16 13.01 -14.02
CA LEU A 327 0.22 12.42 -12.73
C LEU A 327 0.94 13.44 -11.85
N GLY A 328 1.92 14.16 -12.40
CA GLY A 328 2.63 15.23 -11.69
C GLY A 328 1.70 16.38 -11.29
N GLY A 329 0.85 16.83 -12.21
CA GLY A 329 -0.16 17.86 -11.95
C GLY A 329 -1.17 17.45 -10.88
N LEU A 330 -1.64 16.20 -10.94
CA LEU A 330 -2.54 15.61 -9.93
C LEU A 330 -1.89 15.61 -8.55
N PHE A 331 -0.63 15.21 -8.47
CA PHE A 331 0.11 15.21 -7.19
C PHE A 331 0.23 16.64 -6.61
N VAL A 332 0.63 17.61 -7.43
CA VAL A 332 0.72 19.02 -7.02
C VAL A 332 -0.65 19.56 -6.59
N ALA A 333 -1.69 19.29 -7.37
CA ALA A 333 -3.06 19.70 -7.06
C ALA A 333 -3.55 19.12 -5.72
N VAL A 334 -3.29 17.82 -5.48
CA VAL A 334 -3.70 17.17 -4.23
C VAL A 334 -2.94 17.75 -3.03
N VAL A 335 -1.64 17.96 -3.14
CA VAL A 335 -0.84 18.54 -2.05
C VAL A 335 -1.27 19.97 -1.71
N LEU A 336 -1.63 20.78 -2.72
CA LEU A 336 -2.04 22.16 -2.52
C LEU A 336 -3.49 22.32 -2.04
N PHE A 337 -4.42 21.58 -2.65
CA PHE A 337 -5.86 21.77 -2.43
C PHE A 337 -6.50 20.76 -1.50
N PHE A 338 -5.92 19.54 -1.41
CA PHE A 338 -6.46 18.42 -0.64
C PHE A 338 -5.40 17.78 0.27
N PRO A 339 -4.83 18.51 1.25
CA PRO A 339 -3.75 18.00 2.09
C PRO A 339 -4.12 16.75 2.88
N ASP A 340 -5.42 16.48 3.11
CA ASP A 340 -5.95 15.27 3.74
C ASP A 340 -6.38 14.20 2.71
N GLY A 341 -6.17 14.45 1.42
CA GLY A 341 -6.65 13.64 0.30
C GLY A 341 -8.16 13.71 0.08
N VAL A 342 -8.64 13.00 -0.95
CA VAL A 342 -10.06 13.01 -1.35
C VAL A 342 -10.96 12.49 -0.21
N VAL A 343 -10.63 11.33 0.35
CA VAL A 343 -11.44 10.69 1.41
C VAL A 343 -11.39 11.48 2.72
N GLY A 344 -10.23 12.01 3.10
CA GLY A 344 -10.09 12.82 4.31
C GLY A 344 -10.89 14.12 4.23
N THR A 345 -10.82 14.79 3.08
CA THR A 345 -11.58 16.03 2.82
C THR A 345 -13.09 15.74 2.82
N ALA A 346 -13.53 14.66 2.16
CA ALA A 346 -14.95 14.25 2.17
C ALA A 346 -15.46 13.97 3.59
N GLN A 347 -14.67 13.28 4.42
CA GLN A 347 -15.02 13.02 5.82
C GLN A 347 -15.17 14.32 6.63
N LYS A 348 -14.25 15.26 6.47
CA LYS A 348 -14.32 16.58 7.13
C LYS A 348 -15.57 17.36 6.70
N LEU A 349 -15.91 17.34 5.41
CA LEU A 349 -17.09 18.02 4.87
C LEU A 349 -18.39 17.42 5.44
N ILE A 350 -18.49 16.08 5.45
CA ILE A 350 -19.66 15.37 6.03
C ILE A 350 -19.79 15.67 7.53
N THR A 351 -18.68 15.77 8.26
CA THR A 351 -18.72 16.07 9.68
C THR A 351 -19.16 17.52 9.94
N ARG A 352 -18.77 18.46 9.08
CA ARG A 352 -19.23 19.87 9.17
C ARG A 352 -20.70 20.06 8.82
N MET A 353 -21.26 19.23 7.95
CA MET A 353 -22.67 19.27 7.57
C MET A 353 -23.61 18.65 8.60
N ARG A 354 -23.09 17.94 9.61
CA ARG A 354 -23.91 17.44 10.73
C ARG A 354 -24.15 18.58 11.69
N PRO A 355 -25.42 18.94 11.99
CA PRO A 355 -25.71 19.91 13.04
C PRO A 355 -25.13 19.40 14.36
N PRO A 356 -24.62 20.29 15.23
CA PRO A 356 -24.14 19.92 16.54
C PRO A 356 -25.27 19.15 17.23
N ALA A 357 -24.98 17.93 17.66
CA ALA A 357 -25.90 17.14 18.50
C ALA A 357 -26.21 18.02 19.70
N GLY A 358 -27.49 18.40 19.83
CA GLY A 358 -27.96 19.44 20.70
C GLY A 358 -27.35 19.39 22.10
N GLU A 359 -26.73 20.46 22.50
CA GLU A 359 -26.60 20.83 23.90
C GLU A 359 -28.00 21.11 24.45
N GLY A 360 -28.72 20.02 24.72
CA GLY A 360 -30.05 20.02 25.28
C GLY A 360 -30.08 19.20 26.52
N ALA A 361 -29.48 19.72 27.60
CA ALA A 361 -29.86 19.44 28.95
C ALA A 361 -29.22 20.50 29.84
N GLY A 362 -29.90 21.61 29.95
CA GLY A 362 -29.54 22.65 30.91
C GLY A 362 -29.49 22.06 32.31
N VAL A 363 -28.33 22.03 32.90
CA VAL A 363 -28.21 22.00 34.34
C VAL A 363 -28.64 23.37 34.82
N ARG A 364 -29.91 23.48 35.21
CA ARG A 364 -30.40 24.57 36.06
C ARG A 364 -29.64 24.48 37.36
N THR A 365 -28.58 25.27 37.51
CA THR A 365 -28.04 25.61 38.82
C THR A 365 -29.03 26.56 39.45
N THR A 366 -29.87 26.02 40.34
CA THR A 366 -30.66 26.80 41.31
C THR A 366 -29.72 27.66 42.13
N GLY A 367 -29.90 28.95 42.00
CA GLY A 367 -29.15 29.96 42.74
C GLY A 367 -29.27 29.79 44.23
N ARG A 368 -28.17 29.99 44.92
CA ARG A 368 -28.11 30.43 46.30
C ARG A 368 -27.27 31.72 46.27
N PRO A 369 -27.79 32.80 46.80
CA PRO A 369 -26.98 33.99 46.99
C PRO A 369 -26.10 33.75 48.22
N ASP A 370 -24.80 33.82 48.07
CA ASP A 370 -23.90 33.83 49.20
C ASP A 370 -23.13 35.14 49.22
N GLU A 371 -23.18 35.72 50.40
CA GLU A 371 -22.65 37.01 50.78
C GLU A 371 -21.13 36.97 50.91
N GLY A 372 -20.51 38.02 50.43
CA GLY A 372 -19.40 38.67 51.11
C GLY A 372 -18.09 37.90 51.29
N HIS A 373 -17.18 37.98 50.27
CA HIS A 373 -15.74 38.02 50.57
C HIS A 373 -15.05 38.97 49.59
N ARG A 374 -14.55 40.08 50.13
CA ARG A 374 -13.67 41.03 49.40
C ARG A 374 -12.28 40.41 49.25
N PRO A 375 -11.63 40.53 48.10
CA PRO A 375 -10.25 40.03 47.94
C PRO A 375 -9.26 41.07 48.49
N GLU A 376 -8.39 40.62 49.39
CA GLU A 376 -7.27 41.37 49.99
C GLU A 376 -5.97 41.22 49.17
N GLU A 377 -6.04 40.88 47.88
CA GLU A 377 -4.87 40.60 47.04
C GLU A 377 -4.36 41.77 46.16
N ALA A 378 -4.92 42.99 46.32
CA ALA A 378 -4.49 44.13 45.48
C ALA A 378 -3.29 44.90 46.02
N LYS A 379 -2.76 44.55 47.22
CA LYS A 379 -1.62 45.29 47.80
C LYS A 379 -0.23 44.66 47.57
N SER A 380 -0.15 43.40 47.16
CA SER A 380 1.15 42.72 47.04
C SER A 380 1.89 42.98 45.74
N GLN A 381 1.22 43.44 44.67
CA GLN A 381 1.87 43.61 43.38
C GLN A 381 2.53 45.00 43.18
N THR A 382 2.14 45.96 43.98
CA THR A 382 2.73 47.31 43.86
C THR A 382 4.07 47.46 44.61
N GLU A 383 4.28 46.68 45.69
CA GLU A 383 5.57 46.69 46.41
C GLU A 383 6.69 45.94 45.72
N VAL A 384 6.41 44.91 44.91
CA VAL A 384 7.42 44.15 44.18
C VAL A 384 7.97 44.94 42.95
N GLN A 385 7.20 45.87 42.39
CA GLN A 385 7.67 46.73 41.29
C GLN A 385 8.56 47.91 41.77
N GLN A 386 8.42 48.35 43.04
CA GLN A 386 9.27 49.43 43.56
C GLN A 386 10.65 48.93 44.04
N MET A 387 10.83 47.66 44.34
CA MET A 387 12.17 47.11 44.68
C MET A 387 13.09 46.78 43.47
N ARG A 388 12.58 46.86 42.25
CA ARG A 388 13.40 46.64 41.02
C ARG A 388 13.92 47.93 40.39
N ALA A 389 13.63 49.10 40.99
CA ALA A 389 14.04 50.40 40.48
C ALA A 389 15.02 51.15 41.44
N ARG A 390 15.67 50.42 42.38
CA ARG A 390 16.81 50.95 43.17
C ARG A 390 18.04 50.09 42.96
#